data_a9037aa39622af067024b2b3a3bb2107
#
_entry.id   a9037aa39622af067024b2b3a3bb2107
#
_cell.length_a   1.000
_cell.length_b   1.000
_cell.length_c   1.000
_cell.angle_alpha   90.00
_cell.angle_beta   90.00
_cell.angle_gamma   90.00
#
_symmetry.space_group_name_H-M   'P 1'
#
loop_
_entity.id
_entity.type
_entity.pdbx_description
1 polymer ?
#
loop_
_entity_poly.entity_id
_entity_poly.type
_entity_poly.pdbx_seq_one_letter_code
_entity_poly.pdbx_strand_id
1 'polypeptide(L)'
;SWKHADGWFTDDNGKQYYKDGELQKTGWTVIDGNTYYLDTETGYAATGIAALIPQSGNEKSRCVFDANGVFQSNVTGVYSVGNDTYWLNSGIIEEEAGLKRVVKENGEINYYYFGKDGKACKANADTKEYTVEKNNGYGLPEGNNYRFDKSGVIEHFVGCPNGIYYDEATTSYYYCVDGVIIANGLMEINGSYYY
;
A
#
# COMPACT_ATOMS: atom_id res chain seq x y z
N SER A 1 -28.35 -38.24 12.68
CA SER A 1 -27.85 -37.32 11.63
C SER A 1 -26.35 -37.21 11.73
N TRP A 2 -25.63 -37.31 10.64
CA TRP A 2 -24.21 -37.09 10.59
C TRP A 2 -23.96 -35.62 10.88
N LYS A 3 -23.21 -35.32 11.94
CA LYS A 3 -22.74 -33.97 12.23
C LYS A 3 -21.32 -33.82 11.67
N HIS A 4 -20.99 -32.68 11.13
CA HIS A 4 -19.62 -32.33 10.77
C HIS A 4 -18.74 -32.31 12.04
N ALA A 5 -17.48 -32.71 11.88
CA ALA A 5 -16.50 -32.45 12.93
C ALA A 5 -16.27 -30.93 13.08
N ASP A 6 -16.03 -30.49 14.31
CA ASP A 6 -15.72 -29.09 14.57
C ASP A 6 -14.39 -28.69 13.95
N GLY A 7 -14.28 -27.42 13.53
CA GLY A 7 -13.09 -26.85 12.95
C GLY A 7 -13.26 -26.40 11.50
N TRP A 8 -12.13 -26.17 10.86
CA TRP A 8 -12.09 -25.72 9.47
C TRP A 8 -12.26 -26.86 8.48
N PHE A 9 -13.10 -26.64 7.49
CA PHE A 9 -13.30 -27.49 6.32
C PHE A 9 -13.02 -26.68 5.06
N THR A 10 -12.22 -27.23 4.15
CA THR A 10 -11.83 -26.55 2.88
C THR A 10 -12.27 -27.37 1.70
N ASP A 11 -12.86 -26.71 0.72
CA ASP A 11 -13.21 -27.26 -0.59
C ASP A 11 -12.74 -26.31 -1.71
N ASP A 12 -13.17 -26.57 -2.96
CA ASP A 12 -12.78 -25.78 -4.13
C ASP A 12 -13.28 -24.32 -4.09
N ASN A 13 -14.29 -24.02 -3.27
CA ASN A 13 -14.88 -22.69 -3.13
C ASN A 13 -14.24 -21.87 -1.97
N GLY A 14 -13.43 -22.52 -1.13
CA GLY A 14 -12.82 -21.88 0.02
C GLY A 14 -12.93 -22.70 1.30
N LYS A 15 -12.90 -22.03 2.45
CA LYS A 15 -13.00 -22.70 3.73
C LYS A 15 -14.18 -22.20 4.56
N GLN A 16 -14.76 -23.12 5.30
CA GLN A 16 -15.89 -22.93 6.21
C GLN A 16 -15.52 -23.41 7.60
N TYR A 17 -16.15 -22.87 8.62
CA TYR A 17 -15.92 -23.26 10.01
C TYR A 17 -17.17 -23.90 10.60
N TYR A 18 -16.99 -25.05 11.26
CA TYR A 18 -18.03 -25.79 11.96
C TYR A 18 -17.78 -25.75 13.45
N LYS A 19 -18.84 -25.55 14.21
CA LYS A 19 -18.84 -25.60 15.65
C LYS A 19 -20.08 -26.35 16.15
N ASP A 20 -19.92 -27.28 17.08
CA ASP A 20 -20.99 -28.18 17.59
C ASP A 20 -21.70 -28.96 16.46
N GLY A 21 -20.95 -29.22 15.36
CA GLY A 21 -21.44 -29.86 14.15
C GLY A 21 -22.27 -28.98 13.24
N GLU A 22 -22.34 -27.68 13.48
CA GLU A 22 -23.10 -26.71 12.69
C GLU A 22 -22.19 -25.74 11.93
N LEU A 23 -22.56 -25.47 10.67
CA LEU A 23 -21.87 -24.47 9.85
C LEU A 23 -22.06 -23.07 10.43
N GLN A 24 -20.95 -22.37 10.63
CA GLN A 24 -20.98 -20.99 11.13
C GLN A 24 -21.15 -20.00 9.98
N LYS A 25 -22.13 -19.10 10.10
CA LYS A 25 -22.49 -18.03 9.15
C LYS A 25 -22.63 -16.71 9.87
N THR A 26 -21.63 -16.37 10.67
CA THR A 26 -21.73 -15.33 11.72
C THR A 26 -21.33 -13.94 11.29
N GLY A 27 -20.82 -13.77 10.07
CA GLY A 27 -20.12 -12.55 9.71
C GLY A 27 -18.78 -12.44 10.42
N TRP A 28 -18.49 -11.30 11.01
CA TRP A 28 -17.25 -11.10 11.78
C TRP A 28 -17.20 -12.02 13.01
N THR A 29 -16.09 -12.73 13.14
CA THR A 29 -15.87 -13.67 14.24
C THR A 29 -14.39 -13.82 14.55
N VAL A 30 -14.07 -14.22 15.79
CA VAL A 30 -12.71 -14.54 16.22
C VAL A 30 -12.61 -16.05 16.45
N ILE A 31 -11.64 -16.68 15.82
CA ILE A 31 -11.34 -18.10 15.96
C ILE A 31 -9.83 -18.22 16.20
N ASP A 32 -9.47 -18.86 17.31
CA ASP A 32 -8.06 -19.07 17.70
C ASP A 32 -7.22 -17.77 17.69
N GLY A 33 -7.82 -16.66 18.12
CA GLY A 33 -7.16 -15.36 18.22
C GLY A 33 -7.08 -14.56 16.90
N ASN A 34 -7.50 -15.13 15.79
CA ASN A 34 -7.55 -14.47 14.49
C ASN A 34 -8.98 -14.03 14.16
N THR A 35 -9.10 -12.88 13.48
CA THR A 35 -10.39 -12.36 13.04
C THR A 35 -10.68 -12.80 11.61
N TYR A 36 -11.90 -13.29 11.40
CA TYR A 36 -12.43 -13.74 10.11
C TYR A 36 -13.76 -13.07 9.81
N TYR A 37 -14.16 -13.11 8.56
CA TYR A 37 -15.54 -12.85 8.15
C TYR A 37 -16.10 -14.11 7.48
N LEU A 38 -17.05 -14.75 8.14
CA LEU A 38 -17.78 -15.90 7.59
C LEU A 38 -19.04 -15.38 6.91
N ASP A 39 -19.15 -15.59 5.61
CA ASP A 39 -20.27 -15.11 4.83
C ASP A 39 -21.61 -15.59 5.44
N THR A 40 -22.54 -14.67 5.59
CA THR A 40 -23.79 -14.91 6.31
C THR A 40 -24.78 -15.82 5.57
N GLU A 41 -24.55 -16.05 4.27
CA GLU A 41 -25.38 -16.93 3.47
C GLU A 41 -24.70 -18.29 3.24
N THR A 42 -23.43 -18.27 2.90
CA THR A 42 -22.68 -19.46 2.49
C THR A 42 -21.76 -20.02 3.57
N GLY A 43 -21.36 -19.22 4.56
CA GLY A 43 -20.40 -19.60 5.60
C GLY A 43 -18.95 -19.63 5.16
N TYR A 44 -18.62 -19.33 3.89
CA TYR A 44 -17.23 -19.26 3.44
C TYR A 44 -16.51 -18.08 4.06
N ALA A 45 -15.28 -18.31 4.48
CA ALA A 45 -14.41 -17.24 4.97
C ALA A 45 -13.99 -16.31 3.81
N ALA A 46 -14.11 -15.00 4.03
CA ALA A 46 -13.62 -14.01 3.09
C ALA A 46 -12.10 -14.11 2.94
N THR A 47 -11.60 -13.92 1.72
CA THR A 47 -10.17 -13.86 1.37
C THR A 47 -9.93 -12.69 0.42
N GLY A 48 -8.70 -12.18 0.35
CA GLY A 48 -8.36 -11.06 -0.52
C GLY A 48 -9.08 -9.78 -0.09
N ILE A 49 -9.73 -9.10 -1.02
CA ILE A 49 -10.45 -7.85 -0.76
C ILE A 49 -11.96 -8.12 -0.74
N ALA A 50 -12.61 -7.78 0.36
CA ALA A 50 -14.06 -7.87 0.51
C ALA A 50 -14.66 -6.53 0.94
N ALA A 51 -15.74 -6.10 0.26
CA ALA A 51 -16.50 -4.91 0.60
C ALA A 51 -17.50 -5.23 1.73
N LEU A 52 -17.14 -4.89 2.94
CA LEU A 52 -17.88 -5.22 4.16
C LEU A 52 -18.02 -3.99 5.06
N ILE A 53 -19.00 -4.00 5.95
CA ILE A 53 -19.05 -3.06 7.07
C ILE A 53 -18.04 -3.53 8.12
N PRO A 54 -16.97 -2.76 8.40
CA PRO A 54 -15.99 -3.14 9.41
C PRO A 54 -16.61 -3.21 10.80
N GLN A 55 -15.99 -3.98 11.72
CA GLN A 55 -16.46 -4.08 13.11
C GLN A 55 -16.50 -2.72 13.83
N SER A 56 -15.62 -1.79 13.45
CA SER A 56 -15.50 -0.44 14.04
C SER A 56 -16.20 0.65 13.24
N GLY A 57 -16.97 0.30 12.21
CA GLY A 57 -17.61 1.25 11.29
C GLY A 57 -19.08 0.95 11.04
N ASN A 58 -19.72 1.84 10.29
CA ASN A 58 -21.12 1.74 9.88
C ASN A 58 -21.32 1.84 8.36
N GLU A 59 -20.23 2.00 7.61
CA GLU A 59 -20.24 2.06 6.15
C GLU A 59 -19.37 0.96 5.55
N LYS A 60 -19.72 0.52 4.34
CA LYS A 60 -18.92 -0.47 3.62
C LYS A 60 -17.55 0.09 3.29
N SER A 61 -16.54 -0.71 3.58
CA SER A 61 -15.13 -0.45 3.27
C SER A 61 -14.50 -1.70 2.67
N ARG A 62 -13.41 -1.52 1.93
CA ARG A 62 -12.65 -2.65 1.39
C ARG A 62 -11.73 -3.21 2.47
N CYS A 63 -12.15 -4.33 3.05
CA CYS A 63 -11.42 -5.05 4.09
C CYS A 63 -10.50 -6.09 3.44
N VAL A 64 -9.29 -6.23 3.97
CA VAL A 64 -8.27 -7.13 3.40
C VAL A 64 -8.04 -8.33 4.30
N PHE A 65 -8.10 -9.51 3.69
CA PHE A 65 -7.87 -10.81 4.30
C PHE A 65 -6.71 -11.50 3.58
N ASP A 66 -5.91 -12.26 4.31
CA ASP A 66 -4.89 -13.10 3.70
C ASP A 66 -5.50 -14.34 3.01
N ALA A 67 -4.65 -15.16 2.41
CA ALA A 67 -5.07 -16.40 1.74
C ALA A 67 -5.71 -17.42 2.70
N ASN A 68 -5.45 -17.29 4.00
CA ASN A 68 -6.06 -18.12 5.05
C ASN A 68 -7.36 -17.53 5.59
N GLY A 69 -7.82 -16.39 5.05
CA GLY A 69 -9.02 -15.69 5.48
C GLY A 69 -8.84 -14.88 6.76
N VAL A 70 -7.62 -14.65 7.21
CA VAL A 70 -7.36 -13.83 8.40
C VAL A 70 -7.41 -12.35 8.01
N PHE A 71 -8.27 -11.60 8.69
CA PHE A 71 -8.36 -10.15 8.53
C PHE A 71 -7.07 -9.48 8.98
N GLN A 72 -6.52 -8.60 8.13
CA GLN A 72 -5.23 -7.97 8.34
C GLN A 72 -5.29 -6.75 9.28
N SER A 73 -6.01 -6.86 10.39
CA SER A 73 -6.26 -5.77 11.35
C SER A 73 -4.99 -5.12 11.91
N ASN A 74 -3.89 -5.87 11.97
CA ASN A 74 -2.60 -5.38 12.48
C ASN A 74 -1.75 -4.67 11.41
N VAL A 75 -2.22 -4.62 10.16
CA VAL A 75 -1.48 -4.02 9.06
C VAL A 75 -1.93 -2.58 8.84
N THR A 76 -1.01 -1.65 9.05
CA THR A 76 -1.11 -0.26 8.60
C THR A 76 0.13 0.03 7.77
N GLY A 77 -0.06 0.39 6.50
CA GLY A 77 1.02 0.61 5.55
C GLY A 77 0.79 -0.09 4.22
N VAL A 78 1.88 -0.31 3.49
CA VAL A 78 1.87 -0.92 2.16
C VAL A 78 1.58 -2.41 2.25
N TYR A 79 0.60 -2.87 1.48
CA TYR A 79 0.20 -4.28 1.41
C TYR A 79 -0.21 -4.66 -0.01
N SER A 80 0.27 -5.80 -0.50
CA SER A 80 -0.04 -6.27 -1.84
C SER A 80 -1.10 -7.37 -1.82
N VAL A 81 -2.08 -7.26 -2.72
CA VAL A 81 -3.09 -8.28 -3.00
C VAL A 81 -3.03 -8.58 -4.49
N GLY A 82 -2.59 -9.79 -4.83
CA GLY A 82 -2.29 -10.13 -6.23
C GLY A 82 -1.17 -9.23 -6.78
N ASN A 83 -1.43 -8.61 -7.92
CA ASN A 83 -0.48 -7.71 -8.58
C ASN A 83 -0.63 -6.24 -8.17
N ASP A 84 -1.63 -5.92 -7.35
CA ASP A 84 -1.90 -4.56 -6.91
C ASP A 84 -1.39 -4.32 -5.50
N THR A 85 -0.96 -3.09 -5.23
CA THR A 85 -0.46 -2.65 -3.94
C THR A 85 -1.36 -1.54 -3.42
N TYR A 86 -1.69 -1.61 -2.14
CA TYR A 86 -2.60 -0.70 -1.46
C TYR A 86 -1.94 -0.13 -0.20
N TRP A 87 -2.46 0.98 0.27
CA TRP A 87 -2.21 1.46 1.63
C TRP A 87 -3.35 0.99 2.54
N LEU A 88 -3.01 0.24 3.57
CA LEU A 88 -3.97 -0.19 4.57
C LEU A 88 -3.90 0.68 5.82
N ASN A 89 -5.06 0.91 6.40
CA ASN A 89 -5.20 1.40 7.76
C ASN A 89 -5.93 0.33 8.57
N SER A 90 -5.19 -0.39 9.43
CA SER A 90 -5.71 -1.48 10.24
C SER A 90 -6.54 -2.50 9.42
N GLY A 91 -5.98 -2.95 8.29
CA GLY A 91 -6.58 -3.94 7.40
C GLY A 91 -7.62 -3.41 6.43
N ILE A 92 -7.91 -2.12 6.44
CA ILE A 92 -8.88 -1.48 5.54
C ILE A 92 -8.12 -0.65 4.51
N ILE A 93 -8.48 -0.79 3.23
CA ILE A 93 -7.89 0.01 2.17
C ILE A 93 -8.28 1.48 2.37
N GLU A 94 -7.27 2.34 2.46
CA GLU A 94 -7.46 3.79 2.48
C GLU A 94 -7.67 4.28 1.05
N GLU A 95 -8.88 4.74 0.78
CA GLU A 95 -9.20 5.35 -0.51
C GLU A 95 -8.49 6.71 -0.64
N GLU A 96 -8.01 7.03 -1.83
CA GLU A 96 -7.31 8.29 -2.09
C GLU A 96 -6.14 8.56 -1.13
N ALA A 97 -5.41 7.52 -0.75
CA ALA A 97 -4.31 7.62 0.22
C ALA A 97 -3.20 8.61 -0.21
N GLY A 98 -3.05 8.85 -1.50
CA GLY A 98 -2.10 9.82 -2.04
C GLY A 98 -0.65 9.45 -1.82
N LEU A 99 0.18 10.45 -1.56
CA LEU A 99 1.60 10.27 -1.30
C LEU A 99 1.84 9.72 0.10
N LYS A 100 2.59 8.62 0.19
CA LYS A 100 2.96 7.97 1.45
C LYS A 100 4.45 7.73 1.52
N ARG A 101 5.00 7.95 2.71
CA ARG A 101 6.40 7.69 3.04
C ARG A 101 6.50 6.43 3.88
N VAL A 102 7.38 5.52 3.50
CA VAL A 102 7.65 4.27 4.22
C VAL A 102 9.11 4.22 4.60
N VAL A 103 9.38 4.05 5.89
CA VAL A 103 10.73 3.83 6.42
C VAL A 103 10.88 2.34 6.67
N LYS A 104 11.81 1.70 5.96
CA LYS A 104 12.13 0.29 6.13
C LYS A 104 12.96 0.06 7.40
N GLU A 105 13.03 -1.19 7.86
CA GLU A 105 13.83 -1.58 9.02
C GLU A 105 15.33 -1.22 8.88
N ASN A 106 15.86 -1.24 7.65
CA ASN A 106 17.24 -0.85 7.34
C ASN A 106 17.46 0.67 7.28
N GLY A 107 16.41 1.48 7.55
CA GLY A 107 16.44 2.93 7.47
C GLY A 107 16.24 3.51 6.05
N GLU A 108 16.12 2.66 5.03
CA GLU A 108 15.79 3.10 3.66
C GLU A 108 14.38 3.70 3.62
N ILE A 109 14.23 4.83 2.92
CA ILE A 109 12.97 5.55 2.78
C ILE A 109 12.44 5.34 1.37
N ASN A 110 11.23 4.81 1.27
CA ASN A 110 10.51 4.68 0.02
C ASN A 110 9.27 5.58 0.03
N TYR A 111 8.95 6.15 -1.13
CA TYR A 111 7.73 6.92 -1.33
C TYR A 111 6.85 6.21 -2.35
N TYR A 112 5.55 6.20 -2.08
CA TYR A 112 4.51 5.64 -2.93
C TYR A 112 3.45 6.70 -3.21
N TYR A 113 2.77 6.58 -4.34
CA TYR A 113 1.56 7.35 -4.61
C TYR A 113 0.39 6.42 -4.90
N PHE A 114 -0.68 6.59 -4.16
CA PHE A 114 -1.91 5.81 -4.27
C PHE A 114 -3.00 6.68 -4.92
N GLY A 115 -3.59 6.16 -6.01
CA GLY A 115 -4.65 6.84 -6.72
C GLY A 115 -6.02 6.73 -6.05
N LYS A 116 -7.04 7.21 -6.76
CA LYS A 116 -8.44 7.21 -6.27
C LYS A 116 -9.03 5.81 -6.08
N ASP A 117 -8.51 4.82 -6.78
CA ASP A 117 -8.87 3.40 -6.62
C ASP A 117 -8.13 2.73 -5.45
N GLY A 118 -7.36 3.50 -4.68
CA GLY A 118 -6.53 3.02 -3.58
C GLY A 118 -5.27 2.28 -4.04
N LYS A 119 -5.05 2.09 -5.33
CA LYS A 119 -3.90 1.35 -5.86
C LYS A 119 -2.67 2.23 -5.98
N ALA A 120 -1.51 1.67 -5.64
CA ALA A 120 -0.23 2.31 -5.93
C ALA A 120 -0.03 2.46 -7.44
N CYS A 121 0.40 3.65 -7.86
CA CYS A 121 0.91 3.84 -9.20
C CYS A 121 2.19 3.00 -9.37
N LYS A 122 2.26 2.24 -10.46
CA LYS A 122 3.41 1.39 -10.79
C LYS A 122 3.88 1.65 -12.20
N ALA A 123 5.17 1.46 -12.45
CA ALA A 123 5.68 1.39 -13.81
C ALA A 123 5.03 0.18 -14.51
N ASN A 124 4.40 0.45 -15.62
CA ASN A 124 3.93 -0.53 -16.59
C ASN A 124 4.35 -0.04 -17.97
N ALA A 125 3.81 -0.63 -19.04
CA ALA A 125 4.07 -0.17 -20.41
C ALA A 125 3.69 1.32 -20.60
N ASP A 126 2.74 1.82 -19.79
CA ASP A 126 2.33 3.22 -19.76
C ASP A 126 2.96 3.87 -18.53
N THR A 127 4.13 4.47 -18.70
CA THR A 127 4.87 5.13 -17.61
C THR A 127 3.97 6.17 -16.94
N LYS A 128 3.60 5.93 -15.70
CA LYS A 128 2.86 6.91 -14.90
C LYS A 128 3.84 7.83 -14.21
N GLU A 129 3.56 9.10 -14.28
CA GLU A 129 4.28 10.15 -13.59
C GLU A 129 3.36 10.82 -12.57
N TYR A 130 3.93 11.21 -11.46
CA TYR A 130 3.26 11.99 -10.43
C TYR A 130 4.05 13.28 -10.18
N THR A 131 3.37 14.41 -10.21
CA THR A 131 3.96 15.70 -9.86
C THR A 131 3.81 15.93 -8.37
N VAL A 132 4.94 16.10 -7.69
CA VAL A 132 4.93 16.36 -6.25
C VAL A 132 4.39 17.77 -5.99
N GLU A 133 3.36 17.83 -5.16
CA GLU A 133 2.70 19.07 -4.79
C GLU A 133 3.51 19.87 -3.76
N LYS A 134 3.23 21.18 -3.73
CA LYS A 134 3.75 22.07 -2.70
C LYS A 134 3.30 21.61 -1.32
N ASN A 135 4.23 21.67 -0.35
CA ASN A 135 3.95 21.26 1.02
C ASN A 135 3.49 19.80 1.15
N ASN A 136 4.15 18.90 0.43
CA ASN A 136 3.82 17.47 0.47
C ASN A 136 4.02 16.80 1.85
N GLY A 137 4.58 17.50 2.82
CA GLY A 137 4.80 17.02 4.19
C GLY A 137 6.01 16.09 4.37
N TYR A 138 6.70 15.75 3.26
CA TYR A 138 7.81 14.78 3.29
C TYR A 138 9.15 15.39 2.85
N GLY A 139 9.18 16.66 2.50
CA GLY A 139 10.40 17.33 2.03
C GLY A 139 10.83 16.92 0.62
N LEU A 140 9.96 16.27 -0.15
CA LEU A 140 10.22 16.01 -1.56
C LEU A 140 10.20 17.32 -2.36
N PRO A 141 11.14 17.54 -3.31
CA PRO A 141 11.13 18.70 -4.18
C PRO A 141 9.79 18.84 -4.92
N GLU A 142 9.15 19.98 -4.75
CA GLU A 142 7.88 20.28 -5.41
C GLU A 142 8.06 20.58 -6.90
N GLY A 143 7.01 20.31 -7.67
CA GLY A 143 6.98 20.62 -9.11
C GLY A 143 7.73 19.62 -9.98
N ASN A 144 8.44 18.66 -9.41
CA ASN A 144 9.12 17.61 -10.15
C ASN A 144 8.17 16.46 -10.47
N ASN A 145 8.34 15.88 -11.65
CA ASN A 145 7.69 14.63 -12.02
C ASN A 145 8.54 13.46 -11.54
N TYR A 146 7.93 12.57 -10.78
CA TYR A 146 8.57 11.35 -10.30
C TYR A 146 8.01 10.15 -11.06
N ARG A 147 8.89 9.25 -11.42
CA ARG A 147 8.53 7.95 -12.01
C ARG A 147 8.39 6.90 -10.91
N PHE A 148 7.61 5.87 -11.22
CA PHE A 148 7.43 4.73 -10.34
C PHE A 148 8.17 3.52 -10.90
N ASP A 149 8.74 2.70 -10.03
CA ASP A 149 9.22 1.39 -10.40
C ASP A 149 8.07 0.37 -10.49
N LYS A 150 8.40 -0.88 -10.80
CA LYS A 150 7.41 -1.96 -10.93
C LYS A 150 6.72 -2.32 -9.61
N SER A 151 7.32 -2.02 -8.48
CA SER A 151 6.75 -2.23 -7.14
C SER A 151 5.93 -1.05 -6.64
N GLY A 152 5.95 0.08 -7.36
CA GLY A 152 5.25 1.30 -7.01
C GLY A 152 6.09 2.28 -6.20
N VAL A 153 7.37 2.02 -6.01
CA VAL A 153 8.27 2.97 -5.34
C VAL A 153 8.58 4.11 -6.30
N ILE A 154 8.46 5.34 -5.80
CA ILE A 154 8.88 6.52 -6.55
C ILE A 154 10.40 6.45 -6.74
N GLU A 155 10.83 6.40 -7.99
CA GLU A 155 12.24 6.51 -8.33
C GLU A 155 12.70 7.94 -8.06
N HIS A 156 13.48 8.07 -7.02
CA HIS A 156 14.34 9.22 -6.87
C HIS A 156 15.53 8.98 -7.79
N PHE A 157 15.75 9.82 -8.76
CA PHE A 157 16.92 9.81 -9.63
C PHE A 157 17.96 8.79 -9.22
N VAL A 158 17.69 7.51 -9.58
CA VAL A 158 18.58 6.38 -9.25
C VAL A 158 19.94 6.69 -9.86
N GLY A 159 20.94 6.92 -8.99
CA GLY A 159 22.27 7.31 -9.42
C GLY A 159 22.55 8.82 -9.37
N CYS A 160 21.70 9.64 -8.73
CA CYS A 160 22.02 11.02 -8.43
C CYS A 160 23.22 11.05 -7.45
N PRO A 161 24.44 11.35 -7.90
CA PRO A 161 25.59 11.44 -7.01
C PRO A 161 25.45 12.69 -6.14
N ASN A 162 26.09 12.70 -4.98
CA ASN A 162 26.20 13.93 -4.21
C ASN A 162 26.87 15.02 -5.03
N GLY A 163 26.28 16.21 -5.03
CA GLY A 163 26.74 17.36 -5.80
C GLY A 163 25.84 17.70 -6.97
N ILE A 164 26.41 18.38 -7.97
CA ILE A 164 25.66 18.79 -9.16
C ILE A 164 25.52 17.60 -10.10
N TYR A 165 24.29 17.31 -10.49
CA TYR A 165 23.94 16.27 -11.42
C TYR A 165 23.18 16.87 -12.62
N TYR A 166 23.58 16.48 -13.85
CA TYR A 166 22.86 16.81 -15.07
C TYR A 166 21.97 15.67 -15.48
N ASP A 167 20.67 15.91 -15.53
CA ASP A 167 19.69 14.95 -16.01
C ASP A 167 19.37 15.18 -17.48
N GLU A 168 19.77 14.24 -18.34
CA GLU A 168 19.55 14.33 -19.78
C GLU A 168 18.04 14.26 -20.13
N ALA A 169 17.24 13.57 -19.35
CA ALA A 169 15.81 13.41 -19.62
C ALA A 169 15.04 14.71 -19.43
N THR A 170 15.43 15.53 -18.46
CA THR A 170 14.83 16.84 -18.19
C THR A 170 15.66 18.01 -18.72
N THR A 171 16.87 17.73 -19.23
CA THR A 171 17.85 18.74 -19.68
C THR A 171 18.16 19.79 -18.60
N SER A 172 18.18 19.36 -17.35
CA SER A 172 18.34 20.26 -16.20
C SER A 172 19.47 19.82 -15.30
N TYR A 173 20.05 20.79 -14.57
CA TYR A 173 21.00 20.52 -13.50
C TYR A 173 20.28 20.47 -12.16
N TYR A 174 20.68 19.50 -11.34
CA TYR A 174 20.18 19.34 -9.99
C TYR A 174 21.33 19.26 -9.00
N TYR A 175 21.10 19.74 -7.79
CA TYR A 175 22.02 19.50 -6.68
C TYR A 175 21.47 18.39 -5.80
N CYS A 176 22.27 17.35 -5.61
CA CYS A 176 21.85 16.15 -4.90
C CYS A 176 22.66 15.96 -3.60
N VAL A 177 21.97 15.62 -2.53
CA VAL A 177 22.57 15.19 -1.28
C VAL A 177 21.91 13.87 -0.87
N ASP A 178 22.72 12.84 -0.65
CA ASP A 178 22.29 11.49 -0.28
C ASP A 178 21.18 10.92 -1.19
N GLY A 179 21.33 11.13 -2.50
CA GLY A 179 20.37 10.68 -3.50
C GLY A 179 19.09 11.52 -3.59
N VAL A 180 19.00 12.61 -2.84
CA VAL A 180 17.85 13.52 -2.84
C VAL A 180 18.22 14.80 -3.57
N ILE A 181 17.36 15.22 -4.52
CA ILE A 181 17.50 16.54 -5.13
C ILE A 181 17.13 17.59 -4.09
N ILE A 182 18.05 18.51 -3.87
CA ILE A 182 17.80 19.71 -3.08
C ILE A 182 17.44 20.83 -4.04
N ALA A 183 16.16 21.16 -4.13
CA ALA A 183 15.67 22.24 -4.96
C ALA A 183 15.45 23.47 -4.10
N ASN A 184 16.39 24.41 -4.10
CA ASN A 184 16.12 25.65 -3.38
C ASN A 184 17.00 26.82 -3.83
N GLY A 185 16.49 27.59 -4.75
CA GLY A 185 16.93 28.93 -5.02
C GLY A 185 18.45 29.07 -5.18
N LEU A 186 18.99 30.20 -4.76
CA LEU A 186 20.41 30.51 -4.87
C LEU A 186 21.23 29.63 -3.91
N MET A 187 22.14 28.83 -4.46
CA MET A 187 23.06 27.97 -3.71
C MET A 187 24.51 28.28 -4.04
N GLU A 188 25.34 28.32 -3.00
CA GLU A 188 26.79 28.37 -3.18
C GLU A 188 27.37 26.95 -3.08
N ILE A 189 28.04 26.51 -4.16
CA ILE A 189 28.68 25.21 -4.25
C ILE A 189 30.11 25.40 -4.71
N ASN A 190 31.07 25.04 -3.84
CA ASN A 190 32.50 25.20 -4.13
C ASN A 190 32.90 26.62 -4.57
N GLY A 191 32.30 27.65 -3.98
CA GLY A 191 32.57 29.04 -4.31
C GLY A 191 31.89 29.60 -5.57
N SER A 192 31.04 28.81 -6.19
CA SER A 192 30.18 29.24 -7.33
C SER A 192 28.72 29.25 -6.91
N TYR A 193 27.97 30.20 -7.46
CA TYR A 193 26.56 30.38 -7.17
C TYR A 193 25.70 29.77 -8.28
N TYR A 194 24.69 29.00 -7.91
CA TYR A 194 23.73 28.36 -8.78
C TYR A 194 22.31 28.72 -8.35
N TYR A 195 21.38 28.76 -9.31
CA TYR A 195 19.97 29.05 -9.05
C TYR A 195 19.09 28.00 -9.73
#